data_f36cbf30af532b14ece5952f21d11925
#
_entry.id   f36cbf30af532b14ece5952f21d11925
#
_cell.length_a   1.000
_cell.length_b   1.000
_cell.length_c   1.000
_cell.angle_alpha   90.00
_cell.angle_beta   90.00
_cell.angle_gamma   90.00
#
_symmetry.space_group_name_H-M   'P 1'
#
loop_
_entity.id
_entity.type
_entity.pdbx_description
1 polymer ?
#
loop_
_entity_poly.entity_id
_entity_poly.type
_entity_poly.pdbx_seq_one_letter_code
_entity_poly.pdbx_strand_id
1 'polypeptide(L)'
;MKKTVPYIINLKNNRVVSMMTAYDYPTANAVSEAEIDIILVGDSLAQVVLGHEDTLSVTVDEMLHHVKAVTNAKPTSLVVADMPYLSYHINVSDSLKNAGRFIQEGKADAVKVEGGLKRKEVVSALIDAEIPVMGHLGLTPQSKNLMGGYKIQGKTLELAKKLFEDALLLQ
;
A
#
# COMPACT_ATOMS: atom_id res chain seq x y z
N MET A 1 10.39 9.44 17.78
CA MET A 1 9.68 8.20 18.21
C MET A 1 9.08 7.55 16.97
N LYS A 2 9.14 6.23 16.80
CA LYS A 2 8.53 5.51 15.66
C LYS A 2 7.00 5.72 15.64
N LYS A 3 6.46 6.14 14.49
CA LYS A 3 5.02 6.28 14.26
C LYS A 3 4.42 4.88 14.02
N THR A 4 3.29 4.61 14.66
CA THR A 4 2.62 3.31 14.66
C THR A 4 1.24 3.39 14.00
N VAL A 5 0.62 2.26 13.69
CA VAL A 5 -0.75 2.23 13.14
C VAL A 5 -1.75 2.94 14.06
N PRO A 6 -1.79 2.68 15.38
CA PRO A 6 -2.66 3.44 16.29
C PRO A 6 -2.37 4.94 16.31
N TYR A 7 -1.10 5.34 16.19
CA TYR A 7 -0.74 6.77 16.09
C TYR A 7 -1.39 7.40 14.85
N ILE A 8 -1.28 6.76 13.68
CA ILE A 8 -1.87 7.27 12.42
C ILE A 8 -3.40 7.35 12.51
N ILE A 9 -4.06 6.32 13.06
CA ILE A 9 -5.52 6.29 13.22
C ILE A 9 -5.98 7.45 14.13
N ASN A 10 -5.27 7.72 15.21
CA ASN A 10 -5.58 8.80 16.15
C ASN A 10 -5.41 10.21 15.56
N LEU A 11 -4.76 10.35 14.40
CA LEU A 11 -4.68 11.63 13.70
C LEU A 11 -5.99 11.99 12.97
N LYS A 12 -6.91 11.05 12.78
CA LYS A 12 -8.22 11.30 12.16
C LYS A 12 -8.94 12.45 12.90
N ASN A 13 -9.39 13.43 12.14
CA ASN A 13 -10.04 14.67 12.63
C ASN A 13 -9.14 15.64 13.43
N ASN A 14 -7.85 15.32 13.65
CA ASN A 14 -6.93 16.18 14.37
C ASN A 14 -6.01 16.97 13.41
N ARG A 15 -5.44 16.30 12.43
CA ARG A 15 -4.63 16.92 11.38
C ARG A 15 -4.53 16.04 10.14
N VAL A 16 -4.05 16.63 9.07
CA VAL A 16 -3.75 15.90 7.82
C VAL A 16 -2.55 14.98 8.05
N VAL A 17 -2.65 13.74 7.56
CA VAL A 17 -1.56 12.77 7.53
C VAL A 17 -0.73 13.00 6.28
N SER A 18 0.57 13.14 6.43
CA SER A 18 1.51 13.23 5.32
C SER A 18 2.03 11.86 4.93
N MET A 19 2.10 11.60 3.62
CA MET A 19 2.67 10.35 3.07
C MET A 19 3.57 10.67 1.89
N MET A 20 4.72 10.01 1.83
CA MET A 20 5.68 10.16 0.75
C MET A 20 6.26 8.79 0.37
N THR A 21 6.59 8.60 -0.92
CA THR A 21 7.25 7.39 -1.38
C THR A 21 8.76 7.44 -1.11
N ALA A 22 9.32 6.27 -0.77
CA ALA A 22 10.76 6.03 -0.79
C ALA A 22 11.03 4.59 -1.20
N TYR A 23 12.16 4.36 -1.89
CA TYR A 23 12.47 3.06 -2.47
C TYR A 23 13.89 2.57 -2.11
N ASP A 24 14.64 3.36 -1.35
CA ASP A 24 16.02 3.08 -0.96
C ASP A 24 16.35 3.68 0.40
N TYR A 25 17.51 3.31 0.92
CA TYR A 25 18.00 3.73 2.23
C TYR A 25 18.18 5.27 2.35
N PRO A 26 18.89 5.97 1.43
CA PRO A 26 19.11 7.40 1.58
C PRO A 26 17.82 8.23 1.48
N THR A 27 16.92 7.87 0.55
CA THR A 27 15.62 8.55 0.43
C THR A 27 14.76 8.34 1.66
N ALA A 28 14.75 7.12 2.23
CA ALA A 28 14.03 6.82 3.47
C ALA A 28 14.51 7.67 4.64
N ASN A 29 15.83 7.88 4.77
CA ASN A 29 16.40 8.78 5.79
C ASN A 29 15.93 10.21 5.59
N ALA A 30 16.02 10.75 4.38
CA ALA A 30 15.59 12.13 4.10
C ALA A 30 14.10 12.34 4.40
N VAL A 31 13.23 11.38 4.00
CA VAL A 31 11.79 11.43 4.30
C VAL A 31 11.52 11.35 5.80
N SER A 32 12.27 10.51 6.52
CA SER A 32 12.17 10.39 7.98
C SER A 32 12.62 11.67 8.71
N GLU A 33 13.70 12.30 8.27
CA GLU A 33 14.20 13.57 8.81
C GLU A 33 13.21 14.73 8.55
N ALA A 34 12.48 14.67 7.42
CA ALA A 34 11.39 15.61 7.12
C ALA A 34 10.11 15.37 7.96
N GLU A 35 10.14 14.45 8.92
CA GLU A 35 9.04 14.11 9.83
C GLU A 35 7.75 13.65 9.14
N ILE A 36 7.80 13.17 7.90
CA ILE A 36 6.66 12.60 7.17
C ILE A 36 6.04 11.45 7.99
N ASP A 37 4.71 11.34 7.99
CA ASP A 37 4.02 10.37 8.83
C ASP A 37 4.14 8.94 8.31
N ILE A 38 4.02 8.76 6.99
CA ILE A 38 4.03 7.46 6.35
C ILE A 38 5.04 7.47 5.20
N ILE A 39 5.87 6.44 5.14
CA ILE A 39 6.63 6.08 3.94
C ILE A 39 5.89 4.97 3.23
N LEU A 40 5.56 5.19 1.95
CA LEU A 40 5.02 4.18 1.07
C LEU A 40 6.13 3.61 0.19
N VAL A 41 6.37 2.29 0.29
CA VAL A 41 7.13 1.56 -0.73
C VAL A 41 6.14 1.07 -1.75
N GLY A 42 5.84 1.93 -2.73
CA GLY A 42 4.80 1.71 -3.73
C GLY A 42 5.25 0.80 -4.87
N ASP A 43 4.33 0.03 -5.45
CA ASP A 43 4.60 -0.75 -6.68
C ASP A 43 4.88 0.14 -7.90
N SER A 44 4.61 1.45 -7.78
CA SER A 44 5.07 2.48 -8.71
C SER A 44 6.60 2.51 -8.91
N LEU A 45 7.38 1.86 -7.99
CA LEU A 45 8.82 1.65 -8.22
C LEU A 45 9.11 0.94 -9.55
N ALA A 46 8.18 0.11 -10.03
CA ALA A 46 8.29 -0.51 -11.36
C ALA A 46 8.57 0.53 -12.45
N GLN A 47 7.83 1.66 -12.40
CA GLN A 47 7.96 2.72 -13.39
C GLN A 47 9.10 3.69 -13.05
N VAL A 48 9.15 4.18 -11.80
CA VAL A 48 10.04 5.31 -11.45
C VAL A 48 11.45 4.89 -11.07
N VAL A 49 11.65 3.61 -10.74
CA VAL A 49 12.98 3.06 -10.37
C VAL A 49 13.46 2.04 -11.40
N LEU A 50 12.61 1.10 -11.82
CA LEU A 50 12.98 0.01 -12.72
C LEU A 50 12.76 0.35 -14.21
N GLY A 51 12.02 1.43 -14.52
CA GLY A 51 11.79 1.88 -15.91
C GLY A 51 10.78 1.04 -16.69
N HIS A 52 9.90 0.29 -15.99
CA HIS A 52 8.82 -0.46 -16.63
C HIS A 52 7.71 0.48 -17.15
N GLU A 53 6.90 0.02 -18.09
CA GLU A 53 5.78 0.79 -18.64
C GLU A 53 4.62 0.98 -17.64
N ASP A 54 4.46 0.04 -16.70
CA ASP A 54 3.40 0.03 -15.69
C ASP A 54 3.82 -0.72 -14.43
N THR A 55 2.88 -0.85 -13.48
CA THR A 55 3.12 -1.52 -12.19
C THR A 55 2.84 -3.03 -12.21
N LEU A 56 2.37 -3.60 -13.35
CA LEU A 56 1.85 -4.97 -13.38
C LEU A 56 2.94 -6.04 -13.36
N SER A 57 4.16 -5.69 -13.76
CA SER A 57 5.27 -6.65 -13.92
C SER A 57 6.13 -6.81 -12.67
N VAL A 58 6.04 -5.88 -11.70
CA VAL A 58 6.88 -5.95 -10.49
C VAL A 58 6.44 -7.12 -9.60
N THR A 59 7.41 -7.87 -9.12
CA THR A 59 7.22 -9.08 -8.30
C THR A 59 7.25 -8.77 -6.79
N VAL A 60 6.78 -9.73 -5.98
CA VAL A 60 6.92 -9.67 -4.52
C VAL A 60 8.39 -9.59 -4.10
N ASP A 61 9.29 -10.28 -4.78
CA ASP A 61 10.71 -10.29 -4.44
C ASP A 61 11.40 -8.95 -4.71
N GLU A 62 11.07 -8.31 -5.83
CA GLU A 62 11.55 -6.96 -6.14
C GLU A 62 11.02 -5.93 -5.13
N MET A 63 9.71 -5.96 -4.85
CA MET A 63 9.12 -5.12 -3.81
C MET A 63 9.80 -5.32 -2.45
N LEU A 64 10.02 -6.58 -2.06
CA LEU A 64 10.65 -6.94 -0.80
C LEU A 64 12.09 -6.42 -0.71
N HIS A 65 12.85 -6.44 -1.82
CA HIS A 65 14.19 -5.86 -1.89
C HIS A 65 14.17 -4.37 -1.50
N HIS A 66 13.26 -3.61 -2.09
CA HIS A 66 13.12 -2.18 -1.81
C HIS A 66 12.56 -1.91 -0.40
N VAL A 67 11.60 -2.71 0.06
CA VAL A 67 11.09 -2.61 1.44
C VAL A 67 12.21 -2.80 2.45
N LYS A 68 13.08 -3.81 2.27
CA LYS A 68 14.26 -4.03 3.13
C LYS A 68 15.22 -2.84 3.10
N ALA A 69 15.46 -2.25 1.93
CA ALA A 69 16.32 -1.07 1.82
C ALA A 69 15.77 0.12 2.62
N VAL A 70 14.46 0.36 2.54
CA VAL A 70 13.76 1.44 3.28
C VAL A 70 13.76 1.17 4.78
N THR A 71 13.39 -0.03 5.21
CA THR A 71 13.27 -0.36 6.64
C THR A 71 14.64 -0.44 7.35
N ASN A 72 15.71 -0.75 6.63
CA ASN A 72 17.08 -0.69 7.15
C ASN A 72 17.51 0.72 7.56
N ALA A 73 16.89 1.77 7.01
CA ALA A 73 17.07 3.14 7.48
C ALA A 73 16.47 3.40 8.86
N LYS A 74 15.66 2.47 9.40
CA LYS A 74 14.95 2.59 10.67
C LYS A 74 14.17 3.91 10.80
N PRO A 75 13.35 4.26 9.79
CA PRO A 75 12.68 5.54 9.76
C PRO A 75 11.70 5.67 10.95
N THR A 76 11.51 6.90 11.41
CA THR A 76 10.46 7.21 12.40
C THR A 76 9.06 7.16 11.80
N SER A 77 8.94 7.32 10.48
CA SER A 77 7.69 7.17 9.72
C SER A 77 7.15 5.75 9.77
N LEU A 78 5.82 5.58 9.74
CA LEU A 78 5.21 4.26 9.51
C LEU A 78 5.57 3.79 8.09
N VAL A 79 6.05 2.56 7.93
CA VAL A 79 6.39 2.00 6.61
C VAL A 79 5.28 1.11 6.12
N VAL A 80 4.70 1.46 4.97
CA VAL A 80 3.67 0.67 4.28
C VAL A 80 4.27 0.10 2.99
N ALA A 81 4.10 -1.20 2.78
CA ALA A 81 4.53 -1.89 1.55
C ALA A 81 3.34 -2.19 0.65
N ASP A 82 3.41 -1.82 -0.63
CA ASP A 82 2.40 -2.25 -1.59
C ASP A 82 2.50 -3.74 -1.86
N MET A 83 1.36 -4.40 -1.84
CA MET A 83 1.24 -5.74 -2.40
C MET A 83 1.13 -5.63 -3.93
N PRO A 84 2.09 -6.15 -4.71
CA PRO A 84 2.08 -6.00 -6.16
C PRO A 84 0.96 -6.81 -6.83
N TYR A 85 0.70 -6.52 -8.10
CA TYR A 85 -0.31 -7.22 -8.89
C TYR A 85 -0.13 -8.75 -8.83
N LEU A 86 -1.24 -9.49 -8.72
CA LEU A 86 -1.36 -10.95 -8.51
C LEU A 86 -0.84 -11.49 -7.17
N SER A 87 -0.21 -10.70 -6.32
CA SER A 87 0.24 -11.18 -5.01
C SER A 87 -0.90 -11.44 -4.00
N TYR A 88 -2.10 -10.87 -4.26
CA TYR A 88 -3.29 -10.98 -3.40
C TYR A 88 -4.60 -11.21 -4.19
N HIS A 89 -4.50 -11.62 -5.46
CA HIS A 89 -5.64 -11.77 -6.36
C HIS A 89 -6.10 -13.22 -6.51
N ILE A 90 -5.24 -14.19 -6.23
CA ILE A 90 -5.45 -15.60 -6.56
C ILE A 90 -6.31 -16.29 -5.50
N ASN A 91 -5.86 -16.26 -4.26
CA ASN A 91 -6.57 -16.80 -3.11
C ASN A 91 -6.08 -16.17 -1.80
N VAL A 92 -6.81 -16.42 -0.71
CA VAL A 92 -6.49 -15.86 0.62
C VAL A 92 -5.16 -16.40 1.17
N SER A 93 -4.88 -17.69 0.99
CA SER A 93 -3.65 -18.30 1.52
C SER A 93 -2.39 -17.68 0.92
N ASP A 94 -2.36 -17.49 -0.41
CA ASP A 94 -1.25 -16.84 -1.07
C ASP A 94 -1.14 -15.35 -0.66
N SER A 95 -2.27 -14.68 -0.47
CA SER A 95 -2.32 -13.30 0.01
C SER A 95 -1.68 -13.15 1.39
N LEU A 96 -2.04 -14.02 2.34
CA LEU A 96 -1.47 -14.06 3.68
C LEU A 96 0.03 -14.35 3.66
N LYS A 97 0.46 -15.34 2.84
CA LYS A 97 1.86 -15.69 2.68
C LYS A 97 2.68 -14.51 2.15
N ASN A 98 2.20 -13.84 1.10
CA ASN A 98 2.90 -12.73 0.49
C ASN A 98 2.94 -11.51 1.42
N ALA A 99 1.82 -11.16 2.07
CA ALA A 99 1.78 -10.08 3.06
C ALA A 99 2.69 -10.37 4.26
N GLY A 100 2.66 -11.60 4.76
CA GLY A 100 3.54 -12.06 5.85
C GLY A 100 5.02 -11.86 5.54
N ARG A 101 5.44 -12.03 4.30
CA ARG A 101 6.83 -11.75 3.87
C ARG A 101 7.21 -10.28 4.02
N PHE A 102 6.31 -9.35 3.68
CA PHE A 102 6.57 -7.92 3.86
C PHE A 102 6.74 -7.54 5.34
N ILE A 103 5.98 -8.17 6.23
CA ILE A 103 6.08 -7.95 7.68
C ILE A 103 7.32 -8.65 8.25
N GLN A 104 7.50 -9.94 7.99
CA GLN A 104 8.54 -10.76 8.62
C GLN A 104 9.92 -10.49 8.04
N GLU A 105 10.07 -10.53 6.72
CA GLU A 105 11.35 -10.33 6.05
C GLU A 105 11.63 -8.86 5.78
N GLY A 106 10.61 -8.11 5.31
CA GLY A 106 10.70 -6.71 4.94
C GLY A 106 10.71 -5.75 6.12
N LYS A 107 10.19 -6.16 7.28
CA LYS A 107 10.00 -5.32 8.46
C LYS A 107 9.10 -4.10 8.21
N ALA A 108 8.19 -4.20 7.24
CA ALA A 108 7.13 -3.21 7.05
C ALA A 108 6.16 -3.23 8.25
N ASP A 109 5.54 -2.08 8.53
CA ASP A 109 4.56 -1.93 9.60
C ASP A 109 3.13 -2.28 9.14
N ALA A 110 2.86 -2.19 7.82
CA ALA A 110 1.58 -2.47 7.19
C ALA A 110 1.76 -2.82 5.71
N VAL A 111 0.71 -3.37 5.10
CA VAL A 111 0.65 -3.58 3.65
C VAL A 111 -0.44 -2.71 3.01
N LYS A 112 -0.32 -2.38 1.69
CA LYS A 112 -1.38 -1.70 0.94
C LYS A 112 -1.97 -2.65 -0.11
N VAL A 113 -3.30 -2.59 -0.27
CA VAL A 113 -4.08 -3.44 -1.19
C VAL A 113 -5.04 -2.56 -2.00
N GLU A 114 -5.12 -2.79 -3.32
CA GLU A 114 -6.02 -2.06 -4.22
C GLU A 114 -7.37 -2.75 -4.38
N GLY A 115 -8.44 -1.97 -4.21
CA GLY A 115 -9.84 -2.36 -4.40
C GLY A 115 -10.65 -2.37 -3.11
N GLY A 116 -11.97 -2.29 -3.26
CA GLY A 116 -12.96 -2.28 -2.17
C GLY A 116 -13.61 -3.65 -1.98
N LEU A 117 -14.93 -3.76 -2.21
CA LEU A 117 -15.73 -4.96 -2.01
C LEU A 117 -15.10 -6.25 -2.59
N LYS A 118 -14.45 -6.15 -3.75
CA LYS A 118 -13.78 -7.30 -4.38
C LYS A 118 -12.61 -7.87 -3.55
N ARG A 119 -12.09 -7.12 -2.60
CA ARG A 119 -10.95 -7.51 -1.74
C ARG A 119 -11.34 -7.72 -0.29
N LYS A 120 -12.65 -7.63 0.04
CA LYS A 120 -13.15 -7.77 1.40
C LYS A 120 -12.62 -9.02 2.09
N GLU A 121 -12.71 -10.18 1.45
CA GLU A 121 -12.27 -11.45 2.02
C GLU A 121 -10.77 -11.45 2.34
N VAL A 122 -9.94 -10.97 1.41
CA VAL A 122 -8.50 -10.87 1.59
C VAL A 122 -8.15 -9.87 2.70
N VAL A 123 -8.78 -8.69 2.70
CA VAL A 123 -8.54 -7.66 3.72
C VAL A 123 -8.93 -8.16 5.10
N SER A 124 -10.11 -8.81 5.24
CA SER A 124 -10.52 -9.42 6.51
C SER A 124 -9.52 -10.46 6.99
N ALA A 125 -9.07 -11.35 6.12
CA ALA A 125 -8.12 -12.39 6.47
C ALA A 125 -6.75 -11.83 6.89
N LEU A 126 -6.28 -10.76 6.25
CA LEU A 126 -5.04 -10.08 6.63
C LEU A 126 -5.17 -9.46 8.03
N ILE A 127 -6.30 -8.81 8.33
CA ILE A 127 -6.57 -8.21 9.65
C ILE A 127 -6.69 -9.29 10.71
N ASP A 128 -7.39 -10.39 10.43
CA ASP A 128 -7.52 -11.54 11.33
C ASP A 128 -6.16 -12.20 11.64
N ALA A 129 -5.21 -12.10 10.69
CA ALA A 129 -3.81 -12.53 10.88
C ALA A 129 -2.92 -11.44 11.51
N GLU A 130 -3.50 -10.38 12.09
CA GLU A 130 -2.78 -9.26 12.74
C GLU A 130 -1.86 -8.46 11.80
N ILE A 131 -2.12 -8.50 10.49
CA ILE A 131 -1.41 -7.71 9.48
C ILE A 131 -2.21 -6.43 9.19
N PRO A 132 -1.69 -5.23 9.57
CA PRO A 132 -2.38 -3.98 9.29
C PRO A 132 -2.47 -3.71 7.79
N VAL A 133 -3.64 -3.24 7.32
CA VAL A 133 -3.92 -2.99 5.91
C VAL A 133 -4.26 -1.53 5.66
N MET A 134 -3.65 -0.96 4.62
CA MET A 134 -4.08 0.29 4.00
C MET A 134 -4.88 -0.04 2.74
N GLY A 135 -6.13 0.41 2.65
CA GLY A 135 -6.94 0.28 1.43
C GLY A 135 -6.63 1.37 0.41
N HIS A 136 -6.62 1.02 -0.88
CA HIS A 136 -6.47 1.98 -1.98
C HIS A 136 -7.67 1.89 -2.93
N LEU A 137 -8.40 2.99 -3.05
CA LEU A 137 -9.60 3.13 -3.86
C LEU A 137 -9.43 4.24 -4.92
N GLY A 138 -10.34 4.26 -5.87
CA GLY A 138 -10.34 5.24 -6.94
C GLY A 138 -9.54 4.77 -8.16
N LEU A 139 -8.57 5.54 -8.59
CA LEU A 139 -7.65 5.12 -9.64
C LEU A 139 -6.64 4.13 -9.06
N THR A 140 -6.84 2.87 -9.34
CA THR A 140 -5.97 1.77 -8.94
C THR A 140 -5.10 1.34 -10.13
N PRO A 141 -3.77 1.65 -10.12
CA PRO A 141 -2.88 1.37 -11.26
C PRO A 141 -2.86 -0.10 -11.68
N GLN A 142 -3.00 -1.03 -10.76
CA GLN A 142 -3.07 -2.47 -11.04
C GLN A 142 -4.32 -2.86 -11.85
N SER A 143 -5.35 -2.02 -11.87
CA SER A 143 -6.56 -2.20 -12.69
C SER A 143 -6.47 -1.54 -14.07
N LYS A 144 -5.30 -1.05 -14.50
CA LYS A 144 -5.07 -0.33 -15.76
C LYS A 144 -5.74 -1.00 -16.97
N ASN A 145 -5.54 -2.31 -17.12
CA ASN A 145 -6.09 -3.06 -18.25
C ASN A 145 -7.63 -3.12 -18.21
N LEU A 146 -8.21 -3.33 -17.03
CA LEU A 146 -9.67 -3.35 -16.84
C LEU A 146 -10.29 -1.97 -17.09
N MET A 147 -9.62 -0.89 -16.69
CA MET A 147 -10.08 0.49 -16.86
C MET A 147 -9.84 1.03 -18.29
N GLY A 148 -9.04 0.34 -19.11
CA GLY A 148 -8.60 0.82 -20.43
C GLY A 148 -7.71 2.06 -20.33
N GLY A 149 -6.78 2.07 -19.36
CA GLY A 149 -5.83 3.14 -19.05
C GLY A 149 -6.07 3.81 -17.70
N TYR A 150 -5.25 4.83 -17.40
CA TYR A 150 -5.36 5.62 -16.17
C TYR A 150 -6.48 6.65 -16.30
N LYS A 151 -7.68 6.31 -15.82
CA LYS A 151 -8.89 7.14 -15.94
C LYS A 151 -9.38 7.58 -14.58
N ILE A 152 -9.80 8.84 -14.47
CA ILE A 152 -10.45 9.36 -13.27
C ILE A 152 -11.69 8.52 -12.96
N GLN A 153 -11.80 8.05 -11.72
CA GLN A 153 -12.92 7.26 -11.22
C GLN A 153 -13.98 8.16 -10.55
N GLY A 154 -15.19 7.63 -10.32
CA GLY A 154 -16.25 8.35 -9.61
C GLY A 154 -16.89 9.50 -10.42
N LYS A 155 -16.80 9.51 -11.75
CA LYS A 155 -17.31 10.59 -12.61
C LYS A 155 -18.83 10.69 -12.67
N THR A 156 -19.56 9.62 -12.41
CA THR A 156 -21.03 9.58 -12.36
C THR A 156 -21.49 9.38 -10.93
N LEU A 157 -22.74 9.78 -10.63
CA LEU A 157 -23.32 9.58 -9.30
C LEU A 157 -23.28 8.11 -8.86
N GLU A 158 -23.56 7.19 -9.76
CA GLU A 158 -23.52 5.75 -9.50
C GLU A 158 -22.12 5.29 -9.13
N LEU A 159 -21.11 5.66 -9.91
CA LEU A 159 -19.70 5.30 -9.65
C LEU A 159 -19.17 5.98 -8.38
N ALA A 160 -19.60 7.20 -8.08
CA ALA A 160 -19.24 7.89 -6.84
C ALA A 160 -19.85 7.20 -5.62
N LYS A 161 -21.14 6.78 -5.68
CA LYS A 161 -21.79 6.01 -4.61
C LYS A 161 -21.06 4.70 -4.34
N LYS A 162 -20.73 3.95 -5.39
CA LYS A 162 -19.98 2.68 -5.26
C LYS A 162 -18.62 2.89 -4.60
N LEU A 163 -17.90 3.95 -4.99
CA LEU A 163 -16.61 4.28 -4.38
C LEU A 163 -16.75 4.63 -2.90
N PHE A 164 -17.83 5.33 -2.53
CA PHE A 164 -18.17 5.64 -1.14
C PHE A 164 -18.51 4.38 -0.33
N GLU A 165 -19.31 3.47 -0.89
CA GLU A 165 -19.64 2.17 -0.28
C GLU A 165 -18.39 1.32 -0.07
N ASP A 166 -17.49 1.26 -1.07
CA ASP A 166 -16.19 0.59 -0.95
C ASP A 166 -15.34 1.20 0.18
N ALA A 167 -15.35 2.53 0.34
CA ALA A 167 -14.61 3.21 1.41
C ALA A 167 -15.18 2.89 2.80
N LEU A 168 -16.50 2.88 2.96
CA LEU A 168 -17.14 2.49 4.22
C LEU A 168 -16.89 1.03 4.59
N LEU A 169 -16.80 0.16 3.58
CA LEU A 169 -16.50 -1.26 3.79
C LEU A 169 -15.08 -1.48 4.35
N LEU A 170 -14.12 -0.65 3.91
CA LEU A 170 -12.72 -0.76 4.32
C LEU A 170 -12.43 -0.07 5.66
N GLN A 171 -13.33 0.79 6.13
CA GLN A 171 -13.23 1.49 7.42
C GLN A 171 -13.61 0.59 8.59
#